data_11de7920a813e29d1fb0d2b0d0db6181
#
_entry.id   11de7920a813e29d1fb0d2b0d0db6181
#
_cell.length_a   1.000
_cell.length_b   1.000
_cell.length_c   1.000
_cell.angle_alpha   90.00
_cell.angle_beta   90.00
_cell.angle_gamma   90.00
#
_symmetry.space_group_name_H-M   'P 1'
#
loop_
_entity.id
_entity.type
_entity.pdbx_description
1 polymer ?
#
loop_
_entity_poly.entity_id
_entity_poly.type
_entity_poly.pdbx_seq_one_letter_code
_entity_poly.pdbx_strand_id
1 'polypeptide(L)'
;GQATDAQTAAFAMGLHITGETPEQVAVLAATMLEFANLVPAIPGISAVVDVVGTGGDGSHSVNISTMAAVVVAACGVTVIKHGNRAFSSSTGSADLLEALGLDLDLSADQVAAVARIAGIAFCFAPNHHPAMRFAAPARTQLGIPSVFNILGPLTNPALANAALVGCAHIPLAPVMARVLASRGVRALVVRGTDGLDEISLSAPTQVWDATSGEVVQIRLDPADFGIIGFRTEHLLGASPERNADLTRKVFGGTDPGADSEVVASIRLAVALNAAAALAAADSVDDPNACSIPLSDRINTHLPR
;
A
#
# COMPACT_ATOMS: atom_id res chain seq x y z
N GLY A 1 -14.95 -6.36 21.36
CA GLY A 1 -15.15 -7.70 21.90
C GLY A 1 -16.50 -7.90 22.57
N GLN A 2 -17.48 -6.97 22.40
CA GLN A 2 -18.85 -7.15 22.92
C GLN A 2 -19.77 -7.78 21.87
N ALA A 3 -19.55 -7.53 20.58
CA ALA A 3 -20.32 -8.13 19.49
C ALA A 3 -19.92 -9.60 19.29
N THR A 4 -20.90 -10.45 18.99
CA THR A 4 -20.64 -11.83 18.56
C THR A 4 -20.13 -11.87 17.13
N ASP A 5 -19.51 -13.00 16.73
CA ASP A 5 -19.05 -13.18 15.35
C ASP A 5 -20.21 -13.04 14.34
N ALA A 6 -21.40 -13.57 14.68
CA ALA A 6 -22.59 -13.43 13.86
C ALA A 6 -23.05 -11.97 13.70
N GLN A 7 -22.98 -11.15 14.75
CA GLN A 7 -23.31 -9.73 14.68
C GLN A 7 -22.27 -8.97 13.84
N THR A 8 -20.98 -9.28 14.00
CA THR A 8 -19.89 -8.69 13.21
C THR A 8 -20.02 -9.07 11.74
N ALA A 9 -20.33 -10.32 11.44
CA ALA A 9 -20.56 -10.81 10.08
C ALA A 9 -21.80 -10.15 9.45
N ALA A 10 -22.91 -10.05 10.19
CA ALA A 10 -24.13 -9.41 9.72
C ALA A 10 -23.92 -7.91 9.41
N PHE A 11 -23.16 -7.21 10.25
CA PHE A 11 -22.78 -5.82 10.04
C PHE A 11 -21.94 -5.66 8.75
N ALA A 12 -20.89 -6.48 8.59
CA ALA A 12 -20.03 -6.42 7.40
C ALA A 12 -20.80 -6.74 6.13
N MET A 13 -21.68 -7.75 6.16
CA MET A 13 -22.53 -8.14 5.05
C MET A 13 -23.58 -7.06 4.74
N GLY A 14 -24.16 -6.44 5.76
CA GLY A 14 -25.12 -5.33 5.58
C GLY A 14 -24.49 -4.17 4.81
N LEU A 15 -23.28 -3.74 5.19
CA LEU A 15 -22.54 -2.71 4.45
C LEU A 15 -22.22 -3.16 3.02
N HIS A 16 -21.76 -4.40 2.85
CA HIS A 16 -21.40 -4.94 1.54
C HIS A 16 -22.59 -4.95 0.57
N ILE A 17 -23.79 -5.33 1.04
CA ILE A 17 -25.01 -5.38 0.22
C ILE A 17 -25.53 -3.98 -0.13
N THR A 18 -25.46 -3.04 0.81
CA THR A 18 -25.95 -1.66 0.60
C THR A 18 -24.95 -0.78 -0.15
N GLY A 19 -23.69 -1.22 -0.23
CA GLY A 19 -22.57 -0.42 -0.70
C GLY A 19 -22.04 0.50 0.39
N GLU A 20 -20.73 0.46 0.62
CA GLU A 20 -20.05 1.28 1.61
C GLU A 20 -19.95 2.73 1.14
N THR A 21 -20.41 3.69 1.96
CA THR A 21 -20.23 5.11 1.66
C THR A 21 -18.91 5.64 2.26
N PRO A 22 -18.34 6.72 1.69
CA PRO A 22 -17.14 7.35 2.24
C PRO A 22 -17.30 7.76 3.70
N GLU A 23 -18.48 8.25 4.10
CA GLU A 23 -18.78 8.70 5.46
C GLU A 23 -18.77 7.53 6.45
N GLN A 24 -19.39 6.40 6.07
CA GLN A 24 -19.39 5.18 6.88
C GLN A 24 -17.97 4.64 7.06
N VAL A 25 -17.20 4.56 5.97
CA VAL A 25 -15.83 4.07 6.00
C VAL A 25 -14.92 5.01 6.78
N ALA A 26 -15.11 6.34 6.67
CA ALA A 26 -14.36 7.32 7.45
C ALA A 26 -14.57 7.16 8.97
N VAL A 27 -15.82 6.94 9.41
CA VAL A 27 -16.14 6.67 10.81
C VAL A 27 -15.50 5.36 11.29
N LEU A 28 -15.55 4.31 10.49
CA LEU A 28 -14.92 3.03 10.84
C LEU A 28 -13.40 3.16 10.94
N ALA A 29 -12.77 3.87 9.99
CA ALA A 29 -11.34 4.11 10.02
C ALA A 29 -10.92 4.96 11.24
N ALA A 30 -11.66 6.02 11.56
CA ALA A 30 -11.41 6.85 12.73
C ALA A 30 -11.53 6.02 14.02
N THR A 31 -12.61 5.25 14.15
CA THR A 31 -12.81 4.35 15.30
C THR A 31 -11.69 3.32 15.42
N MET A 32 -11.23 2.74 14.30
CA MET A 32 -10.13 1.78 14.33
C MET A 32 -8.83 2.43 14.85
N LEU A 33 -8.56 3.69 14.49
CA LEU A 33 -7.40 4.45 14.98
C LEU A 33 -7.50 4.82 16.46
N GLU A 34 -8.71 5.07 17.00
CA GLU A 34 -8.91 5.32 18.43
C GLU A 34 -8.47 4.15 19.30
N PHE A 35 -8.55 2.92 18.77
CA PHE A 35 -8.14 1.70 19.45
C PHE A 35 -6.76 1.18 18.99
N ALA A 36 -6.03 1.95 18.20
CA ALA A 36 -4.73 1.57 17.69
C ALA A 36 -3.60 1.95 18.66
N ASN A 37 -2.51 1.18 18.61
CA ASN A 37 -1.24 1.56 19.20
C ASN A 37 -0.53 2.50 18.22
N LEU A 38 -0.79 3.82 18.35
CA LEU A 38 -0.27 4.82 17.43
C LEU A 38 1.24 5.00 17.58
N VAL A 39 1.92 5.17 16.45
CA VAL A 39 3.34 5.52 16.40
C VAL A 39 3.47 7.02 16.73
N PRO A 40 4.35 7.39 17.67
CA PRO A 40 4.59 8.79 17.99
C PRO A 40 5.08 9.59 16.77
N ALA A 41 4.66 10.85 16.68
CA ALA A 41 5.16 11.74 15.64
C ALA A 41 6.69 11.89 15.76
N ILE A 42 7.36 11.87 14.61
CA ILE A 42 8.82 11.97 14.55
C ILE A 42 9.20 13.43 14.33
N PRO A 43 9.86 14.08 15.30
CA PRO A 43 10.22 15.49 15.16
C PRO A 43 11.11 15.76 13.93
N GLY A 44 10.78 16.82 13.17
CA GLY A 44 11.55 17.25 12.00
C GLY A 44 11.22 16.51 10.70
N ILE A 45 10.23 15.60 10.71
CA ILE A 45 9.74 14.92 9.52
C ILE A 45 8.38 15.52 9.14
N SER A 46 8.29 16.11 7.94
CA SER A 46 7.07 16.70 7.38
C SER A 46 6.23 15.66 6.65
N ALA A 47 6.86 14.85 5.80
CA ALA A 47 6.20 13.82 5.01
C ALA A 47 6.50 12.41 5.55
N VAL A 48 5.44 11.68 5.87
CA VAL A 48 5.48 10.24 6.17
C VAL A 48 4.63 9.53 5.14
N VAL A 49 5.24 8.60 4.41
CA VAL A 49 4.59 7.88 3.30
C VAL A 49 4.22 6.46 3.72
N ASP A 50 3.01 6.03 3.33
CA ASP A 50 2.66 4.61 3.29
C ASP A 50 2.56 4.12 1.83
N VAL A 51 3.09 2.94 1.56
CA VAL A 51 2.94 2.26 0.28
C VAL A 51 2.28 0.91 0.57
N VAL A 52 0.98 0.81 0.31
CA VAL A 52 0.17 -0.30 0.81
C VAL A 52 -0.88 -0.72 -0.23
N GLY A 53 -1.33 -1.96 -0.20
CA GLY A 53 -2.45 -2.45 -1.01
C GLY A 53 -3.51 -3.12 -0.15
N THR A 54 -4.72 -3.27 -0.70
CA THR A 54 -5.79 -4.04 -0.07
C THR A 54 -5.49 -5.54 -0.10
N GLY A 55 -4.64 -5.96 -1.04
CA GLY A 55 -4.49 -7.36 -1.41
C GLY A 55 -5.77 -7.93 -2.03
N GLY A 56 -5.76 -9.22 -2.32
CA GLY A 56 -6.95 -9.91 -2.82
C GLY A 56 -7.24 -9.69 -4.31
N ASP A 57 -6.27 -9.20 -5.07
CA ASP A 57 -6.34 -8.98 -6.51
C ASP A 57 -6.22 -10.29 -7.33
N GLY A 58 -5.77 -11.37 -6.69
CA GLY A 58 -5.57 -12.68 -7.33
C GLY A 58 -4.37 -12.75 -8.28
N SER A 59 -3.56 -11.69 -8.37
CA SER A 59 -2.39 -11.65 -9.26
C SER A 59 -1.24 -12.54 -8.80
N HIS A 60 -1.16 -12.82 -7.50
CA HIS A 60 -0.04 -13.50 -6.86
C HIS A 60 1.32 -12.86 -7.20
N SER A 61 1.35 -11.53 -7.36
CA SER A 61 2.57 -10.80 -7.69
C SER A 61 3.60 -10.83 -6.54
N VAL A 62 4.87 -10.56 -6.88
CA VAL A 62 5.90 -10.26 -5.89
C VAL A 62 5.50 -9.02 -5.07
N ASN A 63 6.13 -8.82 -3.92
CA ASN A 63 5.77 -7.73 -2.99
C ASN A 63 6.25 -6.36 -3.51
N ILE A 64 5.63 -5.87 -4.62
CA ILE A 64 6.00 -4.62 -5.30
C ILE A 64 5.96 -3.45 -4.33
N SER A 65 4.86 -3.28 -3.59
CA SER A 65 4.70 -2.17 -2.64
C SER A 65 5.76 -2.17 -1.54
N THR A 66 6.21 -3.35 -1.09
CA THR A 66 7.28 -3.46 -0.07
C THR A 66 8.63 -3.03 -0.64
N MET A 67 8.95 -3.45 -1.86
CA MET A 67 10.17 -3.02 -2.53
C MET A 67 10.13 -1.54 -2.91
N ALA A 68 8.98 -1.03 -3.37
CA ALA A 68 8.78 0.39 -3.66
C ALA A 68 8.99 1.26 -2.41
N ALA A 69 8.50 0.82 -1.24
CA ALA A 69 8.72 1.49 0.03
C ALA A 69 10.22 1.68 0.36
N VAL A 70 11.06 0.68 0.06
CA VAL A 70 12.52 0.77 0.23
C VAL A 70 13.12 1.82 -0.71
N VAL A 71 12.67 1.87 -1.97
CA VAL A 71 13.15 2.85 -2.94
C VAL A 71 12.74 4.27 -2.52
N VAL A 72 11.50 4.48 -2.09
CA VAL A 72 11.01 5.78 -1.58
C VAL A 72 11.89 6.26 -0.42
N ALA A 73 12.18 5.39 0.53
CA ALA A 73 13.07 5.71 1.65
C ALA A 73 14.49 6.04 1.20
N ALA A 74 15.03 5.30 0.23
CA ALA A 74 16.35 5.57 -0.35
C ALA A 74 16.43 6.92 -1.07
N CYS A 75 15.29 7.44 -1.56
CA CYS A 75 15.18 8.80 -2.10
C CYS A 75 15.07 9.89 -1.02
N GLY A 76 15.14 9.55 0.27
CA GLY A 76 15.18 10.51 1.38
C GLY A 76 13.82 10.85 1.99
N VAL A 77 12.73 10.23 1.53
CA VAL A 77 11.39 10.41 2.11
C VAL A 77 11.14 9.36 3.18
N THR A 78 10.67 9.78 4.36
CA THR A 78 10.40 8.83 5.44
C THR A 78 9.20 7.94 5.12
N VAL A 79 9.41 6.63 5.23
CA VAL A 79 8.37 5.63 5.02
C VAL A 79 8.05 4.90 6.32
N ILE A 80 6.77 4.85 6.70
CA ILE A 80 6.29 3.94 7.72
C ILE A 80 5.21 3.08 7.08
N LYS A 81 5.65 1.91 6.60
CA LYS A 81 4.77 0.99 5.87
C LYS A 81 3.89 0.20 6.84
N HIS A 82 2.58 0.30 6.63
CA HIS A 82 1.61 -0.58 7.29
C HIS A 82 1.43 -1.88 6.48
N GLY A 83 1.40 -3.01 7.15
CA GLY A 83 1.21 -4.28 6.46
C GLY A 83 0.94 -5.47 7.37
N ASN A 84 0.63 -6.61 6.74
CA ASN A 84 0.27 -7.84 7.42
C ASN A 84 0.85 -9.07 6.69
N ARG A 85 0.63 -10.25 7.27
CA ARG A 85 0.83 -11.53 6.60
C ARG A 85 -0.18 -11.70 5.48
N ALA A 86 0.11 -12.62 4.56
CA ALA A 86 -0.79 -12.99 3.48
C ALA A 86 -2.13 -13.50 4.03
N PHE A 87 -3.23 -13.03 3.44
CA PHE A 87 -4.56 -13.58 3.69
C PHE A 87 -5.06 -14.40 2.49
N SER A 88 -4.80 -13.95 1.27
CA SER A 88 -5.23 -14.58 0.02
C SER A 88 -4.10 -14.74 -1.00
N SER A 89 -2.98 -14.05 -0.83
CA SER A 89 -1.77 -14.19 -1.67
C SER A 89 -0.83 -15.26 -1.11
N SER A 90 0.20 -15.63 -1.88
CA SER A 90 1.22 -16.59 -1.46
C SER A 90 2.18 -16.02 -0.41
N THR A 91 2.43 -14.71 -0.41
CA THR A 91 3.40 -14.05 0.47
C THR A 91 2.93 -12.62 0.75
N GLY A 92 2.65 -12.32 2.01
CA GLY A 92 2.35 -10.95 2.46
C GLY A 92 3.62 -10.14 2.71
N SER A 93 3.45 -8.84 2.97
CA SER A 93 4.59 -7.96 3.27
C SER A 93 5.36 -8.39 4.51
N ALA A 94 4.65 -8.82 5.56
CA ALA A 94 5.26 -9.33 6.78
C ALA A 94 6.05 -10.63 6.54
N ASP A 95 5.49 -11.56 5.76
CA ASP A 95 6.14 -12.83 5.45
C ASP A 95 7.46 -12.62 4.69
N LEU A 96 7.46 -11.69 3.71
CA LEU A 96 8.68 -11.31 3.00
C LEU A 96 9.73 -10.70 3.95
N LEU A 97 9.33 -9.75 4.81
CA LEU A 97 10.26 -9.05 5.68
C LEU A 97 10.91 -10.00 6.71
N GLU A 98 10.15 -10.96 7.26
CA GLU A 98 10.70 -12.01 8.11
C GLU A 98 11.68 -12.92 7.34
N ALA A 99 11.38 -13.31 6.10
CA ALA A 99 12.29 -14.08 5.26
C ALA A 99 13.57 -13.29 4.89
N LEU A 100 13.51 -11.96 4.93
CA LEU A 100 14.67 -11.08 4.80
C LEU A 100 15.45 -10.94 6.12
N GLY A 101 14.90 -11.42 7.25
CA GLY A 101 15.55 -11.41 8.57
C GLY A 101 15.15 -10.24 9.46
N LEU A 102 14.06 -9.51 9.14
CA LEU A 102 13.57 -8.43 9.98
C LEU A 102 12.73 -8.99 11.14
N ASP A 103 12.93 -8.39 12.33
CA ASP A 103 12.03 -8.56 13.46
C ASP A 103 10.83 -7.62 13.30
N LEU A 104 9.62 -8.16 13.35
CA LEU A 104 8.38 -7.41 13.20
C LEU A 104 7.70 -7.09 14.53
N ASP A 105 8.20 -7.66 15.63
CA ASP A 105 7.61 -7.47 16.96
C ASP A 105 8.15 -6.18 17.62
N LEU A 106 7.88 -5.06 16.96
CA LEU A 106 8.28 -3.74 17.43
C LEU A 106 7.10 -3.01 18.08
N SER A 107 7.39 -2.35 19.21
CA SER A 107 6.46 -1.40 19.80
C SER A 107 6.36 -0.12 18.95
N ALA A 108 5.33 0.69 19.18
CA ALA A 108 5.14 1.96 18.47
C ALA A 108 6.34 2.92 18.62
N ASP A 109 6.93 2.99 19.81
CA ASP A 109 8.13 3.81 20.06
C ASP A 109 9.36 3.28 19.31
N GLN A 110 9.51 1.96 19.23
CA GLN A 110 10.61 1.34 18.46
C GLN A 110 10.42 1.58 16.96
N VAL A 111 9.20 1.50 16.43
CA VAL A 111 8.90 1.85 15.03
C VAL A 111 9.31 3.30 14.75
N ALA A 112 8.94 4.26 15.61
CA ALA A 112 9.35 5.66 15.45
C ALA A 112 10.88 5.83 15.49
N ALA A 113 11.55 5.12 16.39
CA ALA A 113 13.01 5.16 16.51
C ALA A 113 13.69 4.60 15.25
N VAL A 114 13.21 3.46 14.73
CA VAL A 114 13.74 2.85 13.48
C VAL A 114 13.50 3.79 12.30
N ALA A 115 12.29 4.33 12.13
CA ALA A 115 11.99 5.26 11.04
C ALA A 115 12.90 6.50 11.07
N ARG A 116 13.17 7.04 12.26
CA ARG A 116 14.08 8.21 12.44
C ARG A 116 15.52 7.90 12.05
N ILE A 117 16.01 6.67 12.28
CA ILE A 117 17.41 6.29 12.03
C ILE A 117 17.59 5.78 10.59
N ALA A 118 16.69 4.91 10.14
CA ALA A 118 16.80 4.22 8.85
C ALA A 118 16.02 4.88 7.71
N GLY A 119 15.16 5.88 8.01
CA GLY A 119 14.25 6.47 7.02
C GLY A 119 13.06 5.58 6.66
N ILE A 120 13.03 4.34 7.14
CA ILE A 120 11.96 3.37 6.88
C ILE A 120 11.70 2.51 8.11
N ALA A 121 10.40 2.23 8.37
CA ALA A 121 9.98 1.25 9.37
C ALA A 121 8.72 0.51 8.90
N PHE A 122 8.41 -0.60 9.57
CA PHE A 122 7.25 -1.42 9.30
C PHE A 122 6.34 -1.49 10.52
N CYS A 123 5.06 -1.15 10.31
CA CYS A 123 3.99 -1.35 11.29
C CYS A 123 3.31 -2.69 11.02
N PHE A 124 3.60 -3.70 11.83
CA PHE A 124 2.92 -4.99 11.75
C PHE A 124 1.50 -4.87 12.30
N ALA A 125 0.49 -5.06 11.44
CA ALA A 125 -0.91 -4.76 11.76
C ALA A 125 -1.43 -5.39 13.06
N PRO A 126 -1.12 -6.66 13.41
CA PRO A 126 -1.55 -7.25 14.68
C PRO A 126 -1.06 -6.50 15.93
N ASN A 127 0.14 -5.92 15.90
CA ASN A 127 0.71 -5.21 17.04
C ASN A 127 0.08 -3.82 17.21
N HIS A 128 -0.31 -3.20 16.10
CA HIS A 128 -0.84 -1.84 16.09
C HIS A 128 -2.37 -1.76 16.14
N HIS A 129 -3.07 -2.79 15.66
CA HIS A 129 -4.54 -2.86 15.66
C HIS A 129 -5.06 -4.08 16.45
N PRO A 130 -4.81 -4.16 17.76
CA PRO A 130 -5.16 -5.34 18.55
C PRO A 130 -6.69 -5.61 18.59
N ALA A 131 -7.52 -4.59 18.38
CA ALA A 131 -8.97 -4.72 18.33
C ALA A 131 -9.44 -5.55 17.11
N MET A 132 -8.68 -5.59 16.03
CA MET A 132 -9.05 -6.35 14.82
C MET A 132 -9.10 -7.86 15.03
N ARG A 133 -8.47 -8.40 16.10
CA ARG A 133 -8.61 -9.81 16.49
C ARG A 133 -10.06 -10.24 16.71
N PHE A 134 -10.92 -9.32 17.14
CA PHE A 134 -12.33 -9.60 17.37
C PHE A 134 -13.16 -9.66 16.09
N ALA A 135 -12.68 -9.10 14.98
CA ALA A 135 -13.31 -9.20 13.67
C ALA A 135 -12.78 -10.38 12.84
N ALA A 136 -11.62 -10.93 13.19
CA ALA A 136 -10.96 -11.96 12.41
C ALA A 136 -11.81 -13.23 12.21
N PRO A 137 -12.48 -13.81 13.23
CA PRO A 137 -13.31 -15.00 13.05
C PRO A 137 -14.47 -14.76 12.08
N ALA A 138 -15.16 -13.61 12.20
CA ALA A 138 -16.28 -13.25 11.33
C ALA A 138 -15.80 -13.08 9.87
N ARG A 139 -14.66 -12.42 9.66
CA ARG A 139 -14.05 -12.25 8.32
C ARG A 139 -13.71 -13.59 7.66
N THR A 140 -13.10 -14.49 8.43
CA THR A 140 -12.74 -15.84 7.94
C THR A 140 -13.98 -16.65 7.56
N GLN A 141 -15.02 -16.61 8.39
CA GLN A 141 -16.26 -17.35 8.15
C GLN A 141 -17.07 -16.78 6.98
N LEU A 142 -17.07 -15.46 6.78
CA LEU A 142 -17.70 -14.83 5.63
C LEU A 142 -17.06 -15.25 4.30
N GLY A 143 -15.75 -15.39 4.25
CA GLY A 143 -15.01 -15.82 3.06
C GLY A 143 -15.13 -14.90 1.85
N ILE A 144 -15.65 -13.69 2.03
CA ILE A 144 -15.81 -12.68 0.98
C ILE A 144 -15.13 -11.37 1.37
N PRO A 145 -14.74 -10.52 0.40
CA PRO A 145 -14.31 -9.17 0.66
C PRO A 145 -15.39 -8.35 1.38
N SER A 146 -14.97 -7.52 2.32
CA SER A 146 -15.85 -6.65 3.10
C SER A 146 -15.13 -5.34 3.44
N VAL A 147 -15.82 -4.41 4.10
CA VAL A 147 -15.23 -3.14 4.56
C VAL A 147 -13.93 -3.36 5.35
N PHE A 148 -13.78 -4.46 6.07
CA PHE A 148 -12.55 -4.78 6.80
C PHE A 148 -11.31 -4.97 5.91
N ASN A 149 -11.48 -5.23 4.61
CA ASN A 149 -10.36 -5.37 3.68
C ASN A 149 -9.74 -4.03 3.30
N ILE A 150 -10.51 -2.95 3.36
CA ILE A 150 -10.03 -1.61 3.02
C ILE A 150 -9.63 -0.76 4.23
N LEU A 151 -9.99 -1.18 5.45
CA LEU A 151 -9.64 -0.41 6.65
C LEU A 151 -8.13 -0.41 6.92
N GLY A 152 -7.43 -1.51 6.65
CA GLY A 152 -5.98 -1.59 6.86
C GLY A 152 -5.21 -0.45 6.15
N PRO A 153 -5.34 -0.29 4.81
CA PRO A 153 -4.72 0.79 4.09
C PRO A 153 -5.16 2.21 4.50
N LEU A 154 -6.32 2.34 5.15
CA LEU A 154 -6.85 3.63 5.61
C LEU A 154 -6.43 4.00 7.04
N THR A 155 -5.76 3.11 7.75
CA THR A 155 -5.51 3.27 9.20
C THR A 155 -4.05 3.02 9.58
N ASN A 156 -3.13 3.59 8.79
CA ASN A 156 -1.71 3.53 9.14
C ASN A 156 -1.49 4.12 10.55
N PRO A 157 -0.89 3.36 11.49
CA PRO A 157 -0.71 3.79 12.88
C PRO A 157 0.22 4.98 13.06
N ALA A 158 1.07 5.27 12.06
CA ALA A 158 1.93 6.46 12.06
C ALA A 158 1.22 7.70 11.53
N LEU A 159 -0.08 7.61 11.22
CA LEU A 159 -0.86 8.71 10.64
C LEU A 159 -0.18 9.29 9.40
N ALA A 160 0.32 8.42 8.52
CA ALA A 160 0.98 8.81 7.28
C ALA A 160 0.14 9.85 6.53
N ASN A 161 0.78 10.95 6.10
CA ASN A 161 0.12 12.07 5.44
C ASN A 161 0.29 12.06 3.91
N ALA A 162 1.05 11.09 3.39
CA ALA A 162 1.08 10.74 1.98
C ALA A 162 0.95 9.22 1.80
N ALA A 163 0.36 8.77 0.69
CA ALA A 163 0.19 7.34 0.43
C ALA A 163 0.06 6.99 -1.05
N LEU A 164 0.62 5.83 -1.43
CA LEU A 164 0.20 5.08 -2.61
C LEU A 164 -0.57 3.86 -2.13
N VAL A 165 -1.83 3.73 -2.55
CA VAL A 165 -2.73 2.69 -2.08
C VAL A 165 -3.27 1.87 -3.24
N GLY A 166 -2.85 0.62 -3.32
CA GLY A 166 -3.42 -0.34 -4.26
C GLY A 166 -4.81 -0.80 -3.83
N CYS A 167 -5.76 -0.89 -4.76
CA CYS A 167 -7.11 -1.34 -4.46
C CYS A 167 -7.60 -2.39 -5.45
N ALA A 168 -7.76 -3.65 -5.01
CA ALA A 168 -8.29 -4.74 -5.83
C ALA A 168 -9.78 -4.57 -6.19
N HIS A 169 -10.54 -3.78 -5.42
CA HIS A 169 -12.00 -3.68 -5.54
C HIS A 169 -12.44 -2.35 -6.14
N ILE A 170 -12.76 -2.33 -7.43
CA ILE A 170 -13.14 -1.10 -8.19
C ILE A 170 -14.17 -0.22 -7.46
N PRO A 171 -15.29 -0.74 -6.92
CA PRO A 171 -16.28 0.11 -6.27
C PRO A 171 -15.76 0.82 -5.02
N LEU A 172 -14.75 0.25 -4.35
CA LEU A 172 -14.20 0.77 -3.10
C LEU A 172 -13.05 1.77 -3.31
N ALA A 173 -12.39 1.75 -4.46
CA ALA A 173 -11.27 2.65 -4.74
C ALA A 173 -11.66 4.14 -4.62
N PRO A 174 -12.75 4.65 -5.23
CA PRO A 174 -13.17 6.03 -5.04
C PRO A 174 -13.63 6.34 -3.61
N VAL A 175 -14.16 5.35 -2.88
CA VAL A 175 -14.51 5.50 -1.45
C VAL A 175 -13.24 5.72 -0.63
N MET A 176 -12.22 4.88 -0.82
CA MET A 176 -10.93 5.01 -0.15
C MET A 176 -10.26 6.36 -0.42
N ALA A 177 -10.24 6.79 -1.69
CA ALA A 177 -9.66 8.07 -2.07
C ALA A 177 -10.36 9.25 -1.36
N ARG A 178 -11.70 9.25 -1.30
CA ARG A 178 -12.46 10.29 -0.59
C ARG A 178 -12.21 10.28 0.91
N VAL A 179 -12.09 9.10 1.53
CA VAL A 179 -11.74 8.98 2.95
C VAL A 179 -10.36 9.55 3.23
N LEU A 180 -9.36 9.24 2.40
CA LEU A 180 -8.01 9.77 2.53
C LEU A 180 -7.99 11.30 2.33
N ALA A 181 -8.66 11.80 1.28
CA ALA A 181 -8.81 13.24 1.03
C ALA A 181 -9.45 13.98 2.20
N SER A 182 -10.55 13.45 2.77
CA SER A 182 -11.25 14.07 3.91
C SER A 182 -10.40 14.16 5.18
N ARG A 183 -9.37 13.31 5.27
CA ARG A 183 -8.40 13.30 6.37
C ARG A 183 -7.13 14.11 6.07
N GLY A 184 -7.07 14.78 4.92
CA GLY A 184 -5.93 15.58 4.51
C GLY A 184 -4.73 14.75 4.06
N VAL A 185 -4.90 13.45 3.78
CA VAL A 185 -3.83 12.58 3.28
C VAL A 185 -3.66 12.80 1.78
N ARG A 186 -2.45 13.09 1.33
CA ARG A 186 -2.07 13.23 -0.07
C ARG A 186 -1.90 11.83 -0.68
N ALA A 187 -2.93 11.30 -1.32
CA ALA A 187 -2.95 9.90 -1.70
C ALA A 187 -3.26 9.69 -3.18
N LEU A 188 -2.64 8.65 -3.72
CA LEU A 188 -3.01 8.04 -5.00
C LEU A 188 -3.60 6.66 -4.69
N VAL A 189 -4.88 6.45 -5.00
CA VAL A 189 -5.49 5.12 -4.96
C VAL A 189 -5.46 4.57 -6.38
N VAL A 190 -4.86 3.39 -6.55
CA VAL A 190 -4.53 2.85 -7.88
C VAL A 190 -5.08 1.46 -8.11
N ARG A 191 -5.40 1.15 -9.38
CA ARG A 191 -5.77 -0.19 -9.81
C ARG A 191 -5.48 -0.39 -11.29
N GLY A 192 -4.69 -1.39 -11.63
CA GLY A 192 -4.52 -1.85 -13.01
C GLY A 192 -5.83 -2.36 -13.61
N THR A 193 -6.08 -2.07 -14.89
CA THR A 193 -7.26 -2.62 -15.59
C THR A 193 -7.15 -4.13 -15.83
N ASP A 194 -5.96 -4.69 -15.67
CA ASP A 194 -5.68 -6.13 -15.60
C ASP A 194 -6.01 -6.77 -14.23
N GLY A 195 -6.37 -5.95 -13.25
CA GLY A 195 -6.80 -6.38 -11.93
C GLY A 195 -5.79 -6.15 -10.81
N LEU A 196 -4.54 -5.84 -11.16
CA LEU A 196 -3.44 -5.64 -10.21
C LEU A 196 -3.75 -4.47 -9.24
N ASP A 197 -3.54 -4.66 -7.95
CA ASP A 197 -3.66 -3.60 -6.94
C ASP A 197 -2.37 -2.76 -6.78
N GLU A 198 -1.74 -2.46 -7.91
CA GLU A 198 -0.55 -1.63 -8.08
C GLU A 198 -0.65 -0.85 -9.41
N ILE A 199 0.30 0.03 -9.71
CA ILE A 199 0.42 0.58 -11.07
C ILE A 199 0.99 -0.52 -11.98
N SER A 200 0.18 -0.93 -12.96
CA SER A 200 0.51 -2.00 -13.87
C SER A 200 1.53 -1.56 -14.93
N LEU A 201 2.38 -2.50 -15.35
CA LEU A 201 3.28 -2.36 -16.51
C LEU A 201 2.69 -2.92 -17.80
N SER A 202 1.62 -3.70 -17.69
CA SER A 202 1.02 -4.46 -18.82
C SER A 202 -0.30 -3.88 -19.31
N ALA A 203 -0.94 -3.05 -18.48
CA ALA A 203 -2.26 -2.50 -18.75
C ALA A 203 -2.39 -1.09 -18.16
N PRO A 204 -3.30 -0.26 -18.68
CA PRO A 204 -3.58 1.03 -18.08
C PRO A 204 -4.02 0.89 -16.62
N THR A 205 -3.64 1.87 -15.80
CA THR A 205 -4.01 1.95 -14.39
C THR A 205 -5.02 3.07 -14.19
N GLN A 206 -6.12 2.77 -13.52
CA GLN A 206 -7.03 3.78 -12.99
C GLN A 206 -6.45 4.34 -11.70
N VAL A 207 -6.42 5.67 -11.60
CA VAL A 207 -5.92 6.39 -10.42
C VAL A 207 -7.02 7.32 -9.93
N TRP A 208 -7.31 7.27 -8.65
CA TRP A 208 -8.09 8.29 -7.94
C TRP A 208 -7.08 9.15 -7.17
N ASP A 209 -6.73 10.28 -7.78
CA ASP A 209 -5.78 11.24 -7.25
C ASP A 209 -6.47 12.14 -6.22
N ALA A 210 -6.07 12.01 -4.96
CA ALA A 210 -6.51 12.78 -3.81
C ALA A 210 -5.44 13.75 -3.31
N THR A 211 -4.37 13.97 -4.09
CA THR A 211 -3.23 14.79 -3.65
C THR A 211 -3.56 16.28 -3.53
N SER A 212 -4.60 16.78 -4.22
CA SER A 212 -5.07 18.17 -4.09
C SER A 212 -6.04 18.39 -2.91
N GLY A 213 -6.53 17.32 -2.28
CA GLY A 213 -7.63 17.35 -1.32
C GLY A 213 -9.00 17.09 -1.95
N GLU A 214 -9.12 17.22 -3.27
CA GLU A 214 -10.27 16.75 -4.07
C GLU A 214 -9.88 15.47 -4.81
N VAL A 215 -10.85 14.60 -5.09
CA VAL A 215 -10.59 13.34 -5.79
C VAL A 215 -10.84 13.52 -7.27
N VAL A 216 -9.78 13.38 -8.07
CA VAL A 216 -9.83 13.38 -9.53
C VAL A 216 -9.48 11.99 -10.05
N GLN A 217 -10.30 11.47 -10.99
CA GLN A 217 -9.98 10.20 -11.63
C GLN A 217 -9.10 10.44 -12.86
N ILE A 218 -7.97 9.73 -12.90
CA ILE A 218 -6.97 9.81 -13.96
C ILE A 218 -6.71 8.39 -14.48
N ARG A 219 -6.29 8.28 -15.74
CA ARG A 219 -5.80 7.05 -16.34
C ARG A 219 -4.33 7.23 -16.66
N LEU A 220 -3.49 6.34 -16.16
CA LEU A 220 -2.09 6.22 -16.54
C LEU A 220 -1.94 5.06 -17.53
N ASP A 221 -1.16 5.28 -18.59
CA ASP A 221 -0.82 4.20 -19.52
C ASP A 221 0.67 3.89 -19.39
N PRO A 222 1.09 2.61 -19.29
CA PRO A 222 2.51 2.26 -19.27
C PRO A 222 3.31 2.87 -20.44
N ALA A 223 2.68 3.06 -21.60
CA ALA A 223 3.30 3.67 -22.76
C ALA A 223 3.71 5.15 -22.51
N ASP A 224 3.03 5.87 -21.62
CA ASP A 224 3.39 7.25 -21.22
C ASP A 224 4.76 7.31 -20.52
N PHE A 225 5.23 6.17 -20.04
CA PHE A 225 6.54 5.97 -19.38
C PHE A 225 7.53 5.20 -20.25
N GLY A 226 7.22 5.00 -21.54
CA GLY A 226 8.05 4.24 -22.46
C GLY A 226 8.06 2.72 -22.24
N ILE A 227 7.09 2.19 -21.47
CA ILE A 227 6.97 0.78 -21.13
C ILE A 227 6.07 0.10 -22.16
N ILE A 228 6.64 -0.79 -22.98
CA ILE A 228 5.94 -1.48 -24.07
C ILE A 228 6.28 -2.96 -24.05
N GLY A 229 5.27 -3.81 -24.30
CA GLY A 229 5.47 -5.27 -24.48
C GLY A 229 5.86 -6.02 -23.21
N PHE A 230 5.39 -5.53 -22.06
CA PHE A 230 5.69 -6.12 -20.77
C PHE A 230 4.98 -7.48 -20.57
N ARG A 231 5.64 -8.41 -19.87
CA ARG A 231 5.11 -9.75 -19.56
C ARG A 231 4.74 -9.83 -18.08
N THR A 232 3.45 -10.00 -17.79
CA THR A 232 2.91 -10.08 -16.43
C THR A 232 3.48 -11.28 -15.65
N GLU A 233 3.82 -12.37 -16.35
CA GLU A 233 4.40 -13.58 -15.73
C GLU A 233 5.73 -13.29 -15.01
N HIS A 234 6.45 -12.23 -15.41
CA HIS A 234 7.69 -11.83 -14.76
C HIS A 234 7.46 -11.19 -13.37
N LEU A 235 6.22 -10.82 -13.05
CA LEU A 235 5.88 -10.30 -11.71
C LEU A 235 5.33 -11.36 -10.75
N LEU A 236 5.23 -12.62 -11.19
CA LEU A 236 4.71 -13.67 -10.32
C LEU A 236 5.60 -13.88 -9.09
N GLY A 237 4.97 -13.82 -7.94
CA GLY A 237 5.56 -14.16 -6.65
C GLY A 237 5.49 -15.67 -6.37
N ALA A 238 6.14 -16.06 -5.30
CA ALA A 238 6.20 -17.45 -4.86
C ALA A 238 6.23 -17.51 -3.31
N SER A 239 6.96 -18.47 -2.73
CA SER A 239 7.15 -18.55 -1.29
C SER A 239 7.90 -17.33 -0.75
N PRO A 240 7.80 -17.04 0.57
CA PRO A 240 8.53 -15.95 1.21
C PRO A 240 10.04 -15.98 0.93
N GLU A 241 10.66 -17.17 0.94
CA GLU A 241 12.10 -17.34 0.72
C GLU A 241 12.48 -16.99 -0.72
N ARG A 242 11.63 -17.40 -1.71
CA ARG A 242 11.86 -17.08 -3.12
C ARG A 242 11.68 -15.59 -3.38
N ASN A 243 10.66 -14.98 -2.79
CA ASN A 243 10.43 -13.53 -2.89
C ASN A 243 11.57 -12.74 -2.21
N ALA A 244 12.12 -13.23 -1.11
CA ALA A 244 13.30 -12.65 -0.46
C ALA A 244 14.56 -12.76 -1.34
N ASP A 245 14.77 -13.90 -2.04
CA ASP A 245 15.86 -14.06 -3.01
C ASP A 245 15.71 -13.06 -4.18
N LEU A 246 14.52 -12.97 -4.77
CA LEU A 246 14.24 -11.99 -5.82
C LEU A 246 14.44 -10.55 -5.33
N THR A 247 14.00 -10.22 -4.13
CA THR A 247 14.20 -8.89 -3.53
C THR A 247 15.69 -8.54 -3.40
N ARG A 248 16.53 -9.49 -2.93
CA ARG A 248 17.99 -9.27 -2.86
C ARG A 248 18.59 -9.06 -4.27
N LYS A 249 18.15 -9.80 -5.27
CA LYS A 249 18.59 -9.63 -6.67
C LYS A 249 18.14 -8.29 -7.26
N VAL A 250 16.91 -7.86 -6.96
CA VAL A 250 16.38 -6.56 -7.38
C VAL A 250 17.25 -5.41 -6.89
N PHE A 251 17.69 -5.46 -5.64
CA PHE A 251 18.55 -4.42 -5.04
C PHE A 251 20.05 -4.62 -5.29
N GLY A 252 20.42 -5.59 -6.12
CA GLY A 252 21.83 -5.81 -6.51
C GLY A 252 22.66 -6.54 -5.47
N GLY A 253 22.02 -7.17 -4.46
CA GLY A 253 22.70 -7.91 -3.41
C GLY A 253 23.28 -9.25 -3.86
N THR A 254 22.80 -9.80 -5.00
CA THR A 254 23.25 -11.05 -5.60
C THR A 254 23.14 -11.00 -7.11
N ASP A 255 23.92 -11.84 -7.81
CA ASP A 255 23.82 -11.99 -9.26
C ASP A 255 22.41 -12.52 -9.65
N PRO A 256 21.67 -11.84 -10.54
CA PRO A 256 20.36 -12.31 -10.99
C PRO A 256 20.42 -13.64 -11.76
N GLY A 257 21.52 -13.96 -12.47
CA GLY A 257 21.68 -15.21 -13.20
C GLY A 257 20.51 -15.46 -14.17
N ALA A 258 19.87 -16.63 -14.05
CA ALA A 258 18.73 -17.02 -14.87
C ALA A 258 17.47 -16.15 -14.65
N ASP A 259 17.40 -15.39 -13.56
CA ASP A 259 16.29 -14.49 -13.24
C ASP A 259 16.46 -13.07 -13.83
N SER A 260 17.45 -12.82 -14.68
CA SER A 260 17.81 -11.45 -15.12
C SER A 260 16.65 -10.69 -15.75
N GLU A 261 15.80 -11.30 -16.57
CA GLU A 261 14.62 -10.68 -17.17
C GLU A 261 13.52 -10.43 -16.14
N VAL A 262 13.30 -11.38 -15.24
CA VAL A 262 12.35 -11.26 -14.12
C VAL A 262 12.76 -10.12 -13.21
N VAL A 263 14.03 -10.05 -12.81
CA VAL A 263 14.58 -8.99 -11.97
C VAL A 263 14.47 -7.62 -12.63
N ALA A 264 14.77 -7.52 -13.93
CA ALA A 264 14.61 -6.28 -14.69
C ALA A 264 13.14 -5.81 -14.70
N SER A 265 12.22 -6.73 -14.91
CA SER A 265 10.78 -6.48 -14.89
C SER A 265 10.29 -6.00 -13.52
N ILE A 266 10.73 -6.67 -12.45
CA ILE A 266 10.38 -6.28 -11.08
C ILE A 266 10.96 -4.89 -10.76
N ARG A 267 12.20 -4.61 -11.15
CA ARG A 267 12.81 -3.28 -10.97
C ARG A 267 11.97 -2.17 -11.60
N LEU A 268 11.45 -2.42 -12.80
CA LEU A 268 10.62 -1.44 -13.50
C LEU A 268 9.28 -1.21 -12.78
N ALA A 269 8.60 -2.28 -12.34
CA ALA A 269 7.37 -2.18 -11.55
C ALA A 269 7.61 -1.42 -10.24
N VAL A 270 8.67 -1.77 -9.53
CA VAL A 270 9.07 -1.13 -8.27
C VAL A 270 9.38 0.36 -8.48
N ALA A 271 10.14 0.69 -9.54
CA ALA A 271 10.48 2.08 -9.83
C ALA A 271 9.24 2.92 -10.14
N LEU A 272 8.31 2.41 -10.96
CA LEU A 272 7.09 3.14 -11.32
C LEU A 272 6.19 3.37 -10.09
N ASN A 273 5.99 2.36 -9.25
CA ASN A 273 5.19 2.49 -8.03
C ASN A 273 5.90 3.38 -7.00
N ALA A 274 7.23 3.30 -6.85
CA ALA A 274 7.98 4.20 -5.99
C ALA A 274 7.89 5.66 -6.46
N ALA A 275 8.01 5.92 -7.76
CA ALA A 275 7.87 7.25 -8.34
C ALA A 275 6.48 7.86 -8.09
N ALA A 276 5.43 7.05 -8.18
CA ALA A 276 4.08 7.50 -7.85
C ALA A 276 3.92 7.83 -6.35
N ALA A 277 4.52 7.03 -5.46
CA ALA A 277 4.52 7.32 -4.03
C ALA A 277 5.28 8.61 -3.70
N LEU A 278 6.41 8.87 -4.37
CA LEU A 278 7.17 10.12 -4.27
C LEU A 278 6.33 11.32 -4.78
N ALA A 279 5.64 11.17 -5.91
CA ALA A 279 4.74 12.21 -6.43
C ALA A 279 3.59 12.55 -5.48
N ALA A 280 3.11 11.59 -4.67
CA ALA A 280 2.17 11.86 -3.60
C ALA A 280 2.83 12.62 -2.44
N ALA A 281 4.07 12.26 -2.08
CA ALA A 281 4.83 12.90 -1.01
C ALA A 281 5.18 14.36 -1.32
N ASP A 282 5.58 14.69 -2.55
CA ASP A 282 5.87 16.06 -2.99
C ASP A 282 4.71 17.02 -2.69
N SER A 283 3.48 16.53 -2.81
CA SER A 283 2.27 17.34 -2.57
C SER A 283 2.05 17.69 -1.09
N VAL A 284 2.80 17.11 -0.16
CA VAL A 284 2.78 17.48 1.27
C VAL A 284 3.54 18.79 1.48
N ASP A 285 4.74 18.89 0.90
CA ASP A 285 5.64 20.03 1.08
C ASP A 285 5.35 21.16 0.06
N ASP A 286 4.88 20.81 -1.14
CA ASP A 286 4.44 21.78 -2.16
C ASP A 286 3.02 21.48 -2.66
N PRO A 287 2.00 22.15 -2.11
CA PRO A 287 0.61 21.99 -2.57
C PRO A 287 0.41 22.37 -4.06
N ASN A 288 1.29 23.14 -4.68
CA ASN A 288 1.19 23.48 -6.09
C ASN A 288 1.66 22.32 -7.00
N ALA A 289 2.39 21.36 -6.46
CA ALA A 289 2.76 20.16 -7.22
C ALA A 289 1.52 19.46 -7.83
N CYS A 290 0.36 19.54 -7.17
CA CYS A 290 -0.89 18.97 -7.67
C CYS A 290 -1.39 19.59 -8.99
N SER A 291 -0.93 20.78 -9.35
CA SER A 291 -1.28 21.45 -10.62
C SER A 291 -0.52 20.86 -11.84
N ILE A 292 0.54 20.11 -11.60
CA ILE A 292 1.31 19.42 -12.63
C ILE A 292 0.62 18.08 -12.95
N PRO A 293 0.49 17.70 -14.24
CA PRO A 293 -0.08 16.39 -14.59
C PRO A 293 0.62 15.24 -13.87
N LEU A 294 -0.15 14.26 -13.39
CA LEU A 294 0.40 13.19 -12.58
C LEU A 294 1.48 12.37 -13.31
N SER A 295 1.32 12.12 -14.61
CA SER A 295 2.35 11.47 -15.44
C SER A 295 3.69 12.21 -15.41
N ASP A 296 3.64 13.55 -15.46
CA ASP A 296 4.85 14.38 -15.45
C ASP A 296 5.51 14.35 -14.06
N ARG A 297 4.71 14.40 -12.98
CA ARG A 297 5.21 14.25 -11.60
C ARG A 297 5.89 12.91 -11.41
N ILE A 298 5.28 11.82 -11.88
CA ILE A 298 5.86 10.48 -11.83
C ILE A 298 7.17 10.44 -12.63
N ASN A 299 7.19 11.01 -13.83
CA ASN A 299 8.37 11.04 -14.69
C ASN A 299 9.57 11.77 -14.06
N THR A 300 9.36 12.76 -13.18
CA THR A 300 10.47 13.44 -12.49
C THR A 300 11.23 12.52 -11.53
N HIS A 301 10.57 11.47 -11.04
CA HIS A 301 11.14 10.50 -10.10
C HIS A 301 11.63 9.22 -10.76
N LEU A 302 11.38 9.02 -12.05
CA LEU A 302 11.88 7.83 -12.76
C LEU A 302 13.36 8.00 -13.12
N PRO A 303 14.18 6.93 -13.03
CA PRO A 303 15.56 6.94 -13.49
C PRO A 303 15.57 7.20 -15.00
N ARG A 304 16.48 8.10 -15.44
CA ARG A 304 16.71 8.43 -16.87
C ARG A 304 17.63 7.41 -17.51
#